data_711d447c31f9d00faa9762b08b0294a4
#
_entry.id   711d447c31f9d00faa9762b08b0294a4
#
_cell.length_a   1.000
_cell.length_b   1.000
_cell.length_c   1.000
_cell.angle_alpha   90.00
_cell.angle_beta   90.00
_cell.angle_gamma   90.00
#
_symmetry.space_group_name_H-M   'P 1'
#
loop_
_entity.id
_entity.type
_entity.pdbx_description
1 polymer ?
#
loop_
_entity_poly.entity_id
_entity_poly.type
_entity_poly.pdbx_seq_one_letter_code
_entity_poly.pdbx_strand_id
1 'polypeptide(L)'
;MRSQGNALAGENIFKFQSDVIHEVARMGSCVIVGRCADYILRNEPLCISTFIYASEADRIARIMRCHGAQSPKEAIDMMRKIDKKRAAYYDFYTDKSWGAATSYDLCIDSSVLGIDRTAELLRSYTEQRIATAAAQSGQPTQEPVR
;
A
#
# COMPACT_ATOMS: atom_id res chain seq x y z
N MET A 1 -27.99 -18.54 9.54
CA MET A 1 -28.39 -17.11 9.40
C MET A 1 -27.42 -16.09 10.02
N ARG A 2 -26.14 -16.43 10.31
CA ARG A 2 -25.14 -15.48 10.90
C ARG A 2 -24.16 -14.85 9.88
N SER A 3 -24.21 -15.23 8.61
CA SER A 3 -23.21 -14.80 7.61
C SER A 3 -23.52 -13.46 6.93
N GLN A 4 -24.77 -13.11 6.72
CA GLN A 4 -25.15 -11.89 6.00
C GLN A 4 -24.94 -10.59 6.79
N GLY A 5 -25.17 -10.60 8.11
CA GLY A 5 -24.98 -9.41 8.94
C GLY A 5 -23.50 -8.98 9.07
N ASN A 6 -22.57 -9.92 8.97
CA ASN A 6 -21.13 -9.63 9.08
C ASN A 6 -20.55 -9.09 7.75
N ALA A 7 -21.10 -9.51 6.62
CA ALA A 7 -20.72 -8.99 5.30
C ALA A 7 -21.16 -7.53 5.11
N LEU A 8 -22.40 -7.22 5.44
CA LEU A 8 -22.96 -5.84 5.40
C LEU A 8 -22.20 -4.88 6.33
N ALA A 9 -21.81 -5.34 7.52
CA ALA A 9 -20.97 -4.53 8.43
C ALA A 9 -19.58 -4.27 7.84
N GLY A 10 -18.96 -5.26 7.20
CA GLY A 10 -17.69 -5.13 6.53
C GLY A 10 -17.71 -4.14 5.35
N GLU A 11 -18.75 -4.22 4.52
CA GLU A 11 -18.97 -3.31 3.39
C GLU A 11 -19.17 -1.86 3.85
N ASN A 12 -19.94 -1.64 4.91
CA ASN A 12 -20.15 -0.31 5.48
C ASN A 12 -18.84 0.28 6.04
N ILE A 13 -18.00 -0.54 6.70
CA ILE A 13 -16.69 -0.11 7.21
C ILE A 13 -15.77 0.24 6.04
N PHE A 14 -15.72 -0.57 4.99
CA PHE A 14 -14.89 -0.29 3.81
C PHE A 14 -15.33 0.99 3.11
N LYS A 15 -16.65 1.19 2.94
CA LYS A 15 -17.19 2.42 2.36
C LYS A 15 -16.80 3.65 3.17
N PHE A 16 -16.99 3.61 4.49
CA PHE A 16 -16.60 4.70 5.38
C PHE A 16 -15.09 5.01 5.29
N GLN A 17 -14.24 3.97 5.29
CA GLN A 17 -12.81 4.14 5.10
C GLN A 17 -12.46 4.76 3.75
N SER A 18 -13.17 4.36 2.69
CA SER A 18 -12.98 4.92 1.34
C SER A 18 -13.31 6.41 1.31
N ASP A 19 -14.42 6.81 1.92
CA ASP A 19 -14.83 8.22 1.99
C ASP A 19 -13.78 9.07 2.71
N VAL A 20 -13.27 8.59 3.85
CA VAL A 20 -12.20 9.25 4.61
C VAL A 20 -10.91 9.35 3.80
N ILE A 21 -10.51 8.28 3.10
CA ILE A 21 -9.30 8.27 2.26
C ILE A 21 -9.41 9.29 1.13
N HIS A 22 -10.54 9.38 0.45
CA HIS A 22 -10.78 10.40 -0.56
C HIS A 22 -10.73 11.81 0.01
N GLU A 23 -11.32 12.02 1.19
CA GLU A 23 -11.28 13.34 1.84
C GLU A 23 -9.86 13.76 2.19
N VAL A 24 -9.07 12.87 2.82
CA VAL A 24 -7.66 13.14 3.15
C VAL A 24 -6.85 13.44 1.89
N ALA A 25 -7.04 12.68 0.80
CA ALA A 25 -6.35 12.91 -0.47
C ALA A 25 -6.69 14.28 -1.09
N ARG A 26 -7.92 14.77 -0.93
CA ARG A 26 -8.32 16.12 -1.41
C ARG A 26 -7.73 17.26 -0.59
N MET A 27 -7.38 17.02 0.67
CA MET A 27 -6.78 18.04 1.55
C MET A 27 -5.34 18.39 1.17
N GLY A 28 -4.66 17.54 0.39
CA GLY A 28 -3.29 17.77 -0.08
C GLY A 28 -2.45 16.52 -0.09
N SER A 29 -1.14 16.69 -0.23
CA SER A 29 -0.19 15.58 -0.27
C SER A 29 -0.22 14.80 1.05
N CYS A 30 -0.35 13.49 0.95
CA CYS A 30 -0.44 12.62 2.11
C CYS A 30 0.22 11.26 1.86
N VAL A 31 0.55 10.56 2.94
CA VAL A 31 1.00 9.16 2.91
C VAL A 31 -0.02 8.33 3.66
N ILE A 32 -0.61 7.36 2.96
CA ILE A 32 -1.65 6.48 3.52
C ILE A 32 -1.09 5.07 3.61
N VAL A 33 -1.24 4.42 4.77
CA VAL A 33 -0.71 3.08 5.00
C VAL A 33 -1.83 2.05 5.03
N GLY A 34 -1.84 1.17 4.03
CA GLY A 34 -2.78 0.05 3.93
C GLY A 34 -4.20 0.47 3.58
N ARG A 35 -5.19 -0.29 4.06
CA ARG A 35 -6.64 -0.05 3.86
C ARG A 35 -7.08 -0.01 2.38
N CYS A 36 -6.36 -0.69 1.50
CA CYS A 36 -6.60 -0.66 0.06
C CYS A 36 -6.60 0.75 -0.54
N ALA A 37 -5.82 1.68 0.06
CA ALA A 37 -5.78 3.08 -0.38
C ALA A 37 -5.32 3.21 -1.83
N ASP A 38 -4.39 2.37 -2.28
CA ASP A 38 -3.94 2.26 -3.66
C ASP A 38 -5.09 1.91 -4.64
N TYR A 39 -6.00 1.05 -4.22
CA TYR A 39 -7.18 0.69 -5.01
C TYR A 39 -8.26 1.77 -4.95
N ILE A 40 -8.50 2.35 -3.77
CA ILE A 40 -9.47 3.43 -3.59
C ILE A 40 -9.07 4.65 -4.43
N LEU A 41 -7.79 5.01 -4.42
CA LEU A 41 -7.25 6.17 -5.14
C LEU A 41 -6.70 5.84 -6.55
N ARG A 42 -7.02 4.68 -7.11
CA ARG A 42 -6.48 4.21 -8.41
C ARG A 42 -6.73 5.13 -9.59
N ASN A 43 -7.70 6.01 -9.50
CA ASN A 43 -8.04 6.98 -10.53
C ASN A 43 -7.40 8.36 -10.28
N GLU A 44 -6.68 8.53 -9.18
CA GLU A 44 -5.98 9.77 -8.88
C GLU A 44 -4.63 9.79 -9.63
N PRO A 45 -4.38 10.79 -10.51
CA PRO A 45 -3.21 10.77 -11.41
C PRO A 45 -1.85 10.71 -10.71
N LEU A 46 -1.78 11.27 -9.49
CA LEU A 46 -0.55 11.31 -8.68
C LEU A 46 -0.58 10.31 -7.51
N CYS A 47 -1.50 9.36 -7.51
CA CYS A 47 -1.44 8.25 -6.58
C CYS A 47 -0.25 7.36 -6.95
N ILE A 48 0.62 7.11 -5.98
CA ILE A 48 1.79 6.21 -6.13
C ILE A 48 1.62 5.07 -5.13
N SER A 49 1.37 3.88 -5.66
CA SER A 49 1.21 2.67 -4.88
C SER A 49 2.54 1.97 -4.65
N THR A 50 2.89 1.71 -3.39
CA THR A 50 4.18 1.12 -3.03
C THR A 50 3.99 -0.06 -2.10
N PHE A 51 4.65 -1.17 -2.42
CA PHE A 51 4.76 -2.33 -1.54
C PHE A 51 6.16 -2.44 -0.96
N ILE A 52 6.27 -2.26 0.36
CA ILE A 52 7.54 -2.37 1.08
C ILE A 52 7.56 -3.72 1.78
N TYR A 53 8.57 -4.52 1.48
CA TYR A 53 8.79 -5.80 2.13
C TYR A 53 10.20 -5.86 2.74
N ALA A 54 10.48 -6.93 3.45
CA ALA A 54 11.78 -7.18 4.08
C ALA A 54 12.04 -8.67 4.20
N SER A 55 13.29 -9.06 4.40
CA SER A 55 13.67 -10.43 4.69
C SER A 55 12.94 -10.98 5.92
N GLU A 56 12.72 -12.29 5.97
CA GLU A 56 12.10 -12.91 7.13
C GLU A 56 12.90 -12.64 8.41
N ALA A 57 14.23 -12.67 8.32
CA ALA A 57 15.11 -12.41 9.45
C ALA A 57 14.94 -11.00 10.03
N ASP A 58 14.92 -9.97 9.18
CA ASP A 58 14.73 -8.58 9.60
C ASP A 58 13.33 -8.35 10.18
N ARG A 59 12.33 -8.99 9.60
CA ARG A 59 10.95 -8.93 10.08
C ARG A 59 10.81 -9.56 11.46
N ILE A 60 11.41 -10.73 11.68
CA ILE A 60 11.45 -11.39 12.98
C ILE A 60 12.13 -10.51 14.01
N ALA A 61 13.33 -10.00 13.71
CA ALA A 61 14.08 -9.12 14.61
C ALA A 61 13.27 -7.86 14.98
N ARG A 62 12.58 -7.25 14.02
CA ARG A 62 11.73 -6.09 14.26
C ARG A 62 10.52 -6.43 15.14
N ILE A 63 9.87 -7.56 14.91
CA ILE A 63 8.69 -7.99 15.70
C ILE A 63 9.12 -8.25 17.15
N MET A 64 10.23 -8.91 17.36
CA MET A 64 10.76 -9.15 18.72
C MET A 64 11.08 -7.83 19.43
N ARG A 65 11.71 -6.88 18.74
CA ARG A 65 12.06 -5.58 19.32
C ARG A 65 10.86 -4.67 19.59
N CYS A 66 9.88 -4.63 18.67
CA CYS A 66 8.84 -3.59 18.66
C CYS A 66 7.45 -4.10 19.08
N HIS A 67 7.20 -5.40 19.03
CA HIS A 67 5.88 -5.99 19.25
C HIS A 67 5.84 -7.03 20.37
N GLY A 68 6.93 -7.16 21.13
CA GLY A 68 6.97 -7.93 22.37
C GLY A 68 7.00 -9.45 22.21
N ALA A 69 7.25 -9.99 21.03
CA ALA A 69 7.43 -11.42 20.85
C ALA A 69 8.65 -11.93 21.66
N GLN A 70 8.46 -12.96 22.45
CA GLN A 70 9.46 -13.49 23.37
C GLN A 70 10.39 -14.52 22.71
N SER A 71 10.06 -14.97 21.50
CA SER A 71 10.86 -15.93 20.73
C SER A 71 10.72 -15.72 19.23
N PRO A 72 11.71 -16.19 18.45
CA PRO A 72 11.61 -16.17 16.99
C PRO A 72 10.36 -16.92 16.46
N LYS A 73 10.01 -18.04 17.10
CA LYS A 73 8.81 -18.82 16.75
C LYS A 73 7.55 -17.98 16.91
N GLU A 74 7.40 -17.32 18.04
CA GLU A 74 6.26 -16.43 18.29
C GLU A 74 6.21 -15.27 17.27
N ALA A 75 7.36 -14.67 16.96
CA ALA A 75 7.44 -13.63 15.94
C ALA A 75 7.01 -14.11 14.55
N ILE A 76 7.41 -15.32 14.15
CA ILE A 76 6.99 -15.95 12.90
C ILE A 76 5.47 -16.17 12.87
N ASP A 77 4.91 -16.70 13.95
CA ASP A 77 3.47 -16.94 14.04
C ASP A 77 2.66 -15.63 13.98
N MET A 78 3.13 -14.60 14.67
CA MET A 78 2.55 -13.24 14.60
C MET A 78 2.62 -12.67 13.18
N MET A 79 3.78 -12.76 12.53
CA MET A 79 4.01 -12.30 11.18
C MET A 79 3.05 -12.96 10.19
N ARG A 80 3.01 -14.29 10.19
CA ARG A 80 2.15 -15.08 9.28
C ARG A 80 0.67 -14.77 9.48
N LYS A 81 0.25 -14.64 10.74
CA LYS A 81 -1.14 -14.31 11.10
C LYS A 81 -1.55 -12.93 10.56
N ILE A 82 -0.66 -11.94 10.69
CA ILE A 82 -0.92 -10.56 10.24
C ILE A 82 -0.91 -10.50 8.71
N ASP A 83 0.06 -11.12 8.05
CA ASP A 83 0.14 -11.13 6.59
C ASP A 83 -1.06 -11.83 5.96
N LYS A 84 -1.49 -12.97 6.52
CA LYS A 84 -2.71 -13.66 6.08
C LYS A 84 -3.95 -12.75 6.18
N LYS A 85 -4.08 -11.97 7.26
CA LYS A 85 -5.18 -11.03 7.42
C LYS A 85 -5.12 -9.88 6.40
N ARG A 86 -3.91 -9.35 6.13
CA ARG A 86 -3.71 -8.29 5.14
C ARG A 86 -4.04 -8.77 3.73
N ALA A 87 -3.51 -9.93 3.35
CA ALA A 87 -3.80 -10.55 2.06
C ALA A 87 -5.29 -10.78 1.89
N ALA A 88 -5.94 -11.44 2.85
CA ALA A 88 -7.38 -11.70 2.78
C ALA A 88 -8.23 -10.43 2.67
N TYR A 89 -7.86 -9.36 3.38
CA TYR A 89 -8.54 -8.06 3.30
C TYR A 89 -8.35 -7.41 1.94
N TYR A 90 -7.11 -7.37 1.45
CA TYR A 90 -6.76 -6.75 0.17
C TYR A 90 -7.40 -7.48 -1.00
N ASP A 91 -7.24 -8.81 -1.06
CA ASP A 91 -7.78 -9.65 -2.12
C ASP A 91 -9.32 -9.62 -2.16
N PHE A 92 -9.96 -9.44 -1.00
CA PHE A 92 -11.43 -9.36 -0.92
C PHE A 92 -12.00 -8.03 -1.46
N TYR A 93 -11.34 -6.90 -1.16
CA TYR A 93 -11.84 -5.57 -1.55
C TYR A 93 -11.25 -5.05 -2.85
N THR A 94 -10.30 -5.76 -3.44
CA THR A 94 -9.68 -5.38 -4.71
C THR A 94 -9.71 -6.58 -5.66
N ASP A 95 -9.52 -6.33 -6.93
CA ASP A 95 -9.31 -7.36 -7.95
C ASP A 95 -7.82 -7.69 -8.17
N LYS A 96 -6.98 -7.32 -7.19
CA LYS A 96 -5.53 -7.48 -7.20
C LYS A 96 -5.10 -8.48 -6.14
N SER A 97 -3.85 -8.92 -6.20
CA SER A 97 -3.24 -9.82 -5.21
C SER A 97 -2.25 -9.06 -4.31
N TRP A 98 -2.40 -9.22 -3.00
CA TRP A 98 -1.53 -8.57 -2.02
C TRP A 98 -0.08 -9.02 -2.17
N GLY A 99 0.84 -8.06 -2.29
CA GLY A 99 2.27 -8.32 -2.45
C GLY A 99 2.71 -8.77 -3.84
N ALA A 100 1.81 -8.92 -4.80
CA ALA A 100 2.18 -9.19 -6.18
C ALA A 100 2.76 -7.92 -6.83
N ALA A 101 3.92 -8.04 -7.49
CA ALA A 101 4.60 -6.90 -8.09
C ALA A 101 3.72 -6.12 -9.09
N THR A 102 2.83 -6.81 -9.80
CA THR A 102 1.89 -6.20 -10.75
C THR A 102 0.76 -5.40 -10.10
N SER A 103 0.60 -5.49 -8.78
CA SER A 103 -0.42 -4.75 -8.04
C SER A 103 0.02 -3.35 -7.64
N TYR A 104 1.31 -3.03 -7.75
CA TYR A 104 1.90 -1.79 -7.24
C TYR A 104 2.78 -1.11 -8.28
N ASP A 105 2.95 0.21 -8.17
CA ASP A 105 3.89 0.98 -9.02
C ASP A 105 5.35 0.70 -8.64
N LEU A 106 5.61 0.42 -7.36
CA LEU A 106 6.95 0.12 -6.84
C LEU A 106 6.88 -0.95 -5.75
N CYS A 107 7.73 -1.98 -5.88
CA CYS A 107 7.97 -2.96 -4.82
C CYS A 107 9.44 -2.88 -4.38
N ILE A 108 9.69 -2.75 -3.08
CA ILE A 108 11.04 -2.54 -2.57
C ILE A 108 11.35 -3.38 -1.33
N ASP A 109 12.53 -4.02 -1.33
CA ASP A 109 13.09 -4.71 -0.17
C ASP A 109 13.85 -3.73 0.72
N SER A 110 13.29 -3.43 1.88
CA SER A 110 13.91 -2.53 2.85
C SER A 110 15.09 -3.15 3.62
N SER A 111 15.31 -4.46 3.51
CA SER A 111 16.46 -5.13 4.13
C SER A 111 17.78 -4.78 3.49
N VAL A 112 17.75 -4.47 2.18
CA VAL A 112 18.98 -4.21 1.41
C VAL A 112 19.63 -2.88 1.80
N LEU A 113 18.81 -1.83 1.92
CA LEU A 113 19.27 -0.46 2.18
C LEU A 113 19.05 0.00 3.62
N GLY A 114 18.25 -0.74 4.39
CA GLY A 114 17.72 -0.27 5.66
C GLY A 114 16.59 0.75 5.49
N ILE A 115 15.97 1.13 6.60
CA ILE A 115 14.74 1.93 6.59
C ILE A 115 15.00 3.33 6.02
N ASP A 116 16.03 4.03 6.50
CA ASP A 116 16.27 5.43 6.15
C ASP A 116 16.59 5.60 4.66
N ARG A 117 17.50 4.79 4.12
CA ARG A 117 17.84 4.86 2.69
C ARG A 117 16.70 4.37 1.79
N THR A 118 15.88 3.44 2.27
CA THR A 118 14.66 3.05 1.57
C THR A 118 13.69 4.23 1.49
N ALA A 119 13.52 4.98 2.56
CA ALA A 119 12.69 6.18 2.58
C ALA A 119 13.22 7.27 1.63
N GLU A 120 14.54 7.48 1.57
CA GLU A 120 15.17 8.42 0.61
C GLU A 120 14.91 8.01 -0.84
N LEU A 121 15.00 6.70 -1.14
CA LEU A 121 14.72 6.18 -2.47
C LEU A 121 13.25 6.39 -2.86
N LEU A 122 12.32 6.12 -1.93
CA LEU A 122 10.89 6.37 -2.15
C LEU A 122 10.60 7.85 -2.39
N ARG A 123 11.25 8.75 -1.65
CA ARG A 123 11.14 10.19 -1.86
C ARG A 123 11.62 10.57 -3.27
N SER A 124 12.81 10.12 -3.67
CA SER A 124 13.35 10.39 -5.00
C SER A 124 12.46 9.86 -6.12
N TYR A 125 11.92 8.66 -5.98
CA TYR A 125 10.96 8.10 -6.94
C TYR A 125 9.70 8.97 -7.04
N THR A 126 9.16 9.41 -5.90
CA THR A 126 7.97 10.27 -5.84
C THR A 126 8.22 11.62 -6.55
N GLU A 127 9.35 12.27 -6.28
CA GLU A 127 9.73 13.53 -6.93
C GLU A 127 9.84 13.38 -8.46
N GLN A 128 10.43 12.28 -8.93
CA GLN A 128 10.53 11.99 -10.36
C GLN A 128 9.16 11.73 -11.00
N ARG A 129 8.27 11.02 -10.33
CA ARG A 129 6.90 10.78 -10.80
C ARG A 129 6.10 12.08 -10.93
N ILE A 130 6.22 12.99 -9.96
CA ILE A 130 5.58 14.30 -9.98
C ILE A 130 6.13 15.13 -11.15
N ALA A 131 7.45 15.19 -11.33
CA ALA A 131 8.08 15.92 -12.43
C ALA A 131 7.66 15.37 -13.81
N THR A 132 7.58 14.05 -13.94
CA THR A 132 7.14 13.40 -15.19
C THR A 132 5.68 13.73 -15.51
N ALA A 133 4.80 13.69 -14.51
CA ALA A 133 3.39 14.03 -14.69
C ALA A 133 3.20 15.52 -15.09
N ALA A 134 3.98 16.42 -14.48
CA ALA A 134 3.96 17.83 -14.84
C ALA A 134 4.42 18.08 -16.28
N ALA A 135 5.46 17.37 -16.73
CA ALA A 135 5.95 17.46 -18.10
C ALA A 135 4.93 16.96 -19.14
N GLN A 136 4.20 15.90 -18.82
CA GLN A 136 3.16 15.34 -19.69
C GLN A 136 1.91 16.23 -19.79
N SER A 137 1.54 16.90 -18.72
CA SER A 137 0.40 17.83 -18.72
C SER A 137 0.67 19.15 -19.45
N GLY A 138 1.93 19.49 -19.68
CA GLY A 138 2.35 20.67 -20.46
C GLY A 138 2.51 20.43 -21.97
N GLN A 139 2.39 19.21 -22.47
CA GLN A 139 2.45 18.91 -23.90
C GLN A 139 1.06 19.06 -24.54
N PRO A 140 0.92 19.85 -25.64
CA PRO A 140 -0.33 19.88 -26.40
C PRO A 140 -0.61 18.48 -26.96
N THR A 141 -1.83 18.02 -26.80
CA THR A 141 -2.35 16.78 -27.38
C THR A 141 -2.06 16.77 -28.87
N GLN A 142 -1.14 15.91 -29.33
CA GLN A 142 -1.00 15.64 -30.75
C GLN A 142 -2.27 14.90 -31.18
N GLU A 143 -3.10 15.57 -31.97
CA GLU A 143 -4.22 14.91 -32.66
C GLU A 143 -3.67 13.79 -33.55
N PRO A 144 -4.31 12.62 -33.57
CA PRO A 144 -3.92 11.57 -34.48
C PRO A 144 -4.13 12.07 -35.92
N VAL A 145 -3.02 12.13 -36.66
CA VAL A 145 -3.06 12.35 -38.11
C VAL A 145 -3.89 11.24 -38.72
N ARG A 146 -4.96 11.64 -39.43
CA ARG A 146 -5.85 10.75 -40.18
C ARG A 146 -5.12 10.14 -41.38
#